data_b4828b2ad27a32b97a13ab56af46de57
#
_entry.id   b4828b2ad27a32b97a13ab56af46de57
#
_cell.length_a   1.000
_cell.length_b   1.000
_cell.length_c   1.000
_cell.angle_alpha   90.00
_cell.angle_beta   90.00
_cell.angle_gamma   90.00
#
_symmetry.space_group_name_H-M   'P 1'
#
loop_
_entity.id
_entity.type
_entity.pdbx_description
1 polymer ?
#
loop_
_entity_poly.entity_id
_entity_poly.type
_entity_poly.pdbx_seq_one_letter_code
_entity_poly.pdbx_strand_id
1 'polypeptide(L)'
;EDAYNLDNPAYQYYFNKFYGYIDKYDSCIGIDINSKGDGRTRYDRKLWDVMLGMAAESGKTVTAIATSDAHQLDKIDTGSTIILAEKNDSASVKSALLKGEILPQSTCLSNRNELAQIAEGLKTFYGETELYNQIANLVVAYDAEREEKDKSGDDGQVGVSYTALDDEGFLATATRPEIKSIIVDEAEDTITIDSENALLVRWISDGKLIATTMADDTAFDLNNYSDVINGYVRAEVFGEGGVVYTEAFTLNADQTTDSGDVSIIDLGFMDFLFAMVDRSGGLIGRIIGNI
;
A
#
# COMPACT_ATOMS: atom_id res chain seq x y z
N GLU A 1 14.99 -11.24 6.97
CA GLU A 1 13.58 -11.17 7.34
C GLU A 1 13.22 -9.99 8.22
N ASP A 2 14.15 -9.42 8.96
CA ASP A 2 13.95 -8.18 9.71
C ASP A 2 14.80 -7.06 9.11
N ALA A 3 14.52 -6.75 7.83
CA ALA A 3 15.25 -5.69 7.14
C ALA A 3 15.15 -4.34 7.87
N TYR A 4 14.11 -4.14 8.67
CA TYR A 4 13.91 -2.96 9.51
C TYR A 4 13.62 -3.38 10.96
N ASN A 5 14.63 -3.88 11.66
CA ASN A 5 14.54 -4.15 13.09
C ASN A 5 14.90 -2.87 13.88
N LEU A 6 13.91 -2.30 14.55
CA LEU A 6 14.08 -1.08 15.37
C LEU A 6 15.10 -1.22 16.50
N ASP A 7 15.34 -2.43 17.00
CA ASP A 7 16.34 -2.69 18.04
C ASP A 7 17.78 -2.63 17.49
N ASN A 8 17.95 -2.62 16.15
CA ASN A 8 19.25 -2.50 15.52
C ASN A 8 19.63 -1.01 15.34
N PRO A 9 20.72 -0.53 15.97
CA PRO A 9 21.12 0.89 15.89
C PRO A 9 21.37 1.39 14.46
N ALA A 10 21.77 0.51 13.53
CA ALA A 10 21.97 0.89 12.14
C ALA A 10 20.63 1.25 11.47
N TYR A 11 19.57 0.50 11.76
CA TYR A 11 18.24 0.81 11.24
C TYR A 11 17.63 2.02 11.90
N GLN A 12 17.79 2.20 13.20
CA GLN A 12 17.38 3.43 13.90
C GLN A 12 17.99 4.68 13.28
N TYR A 13 19.25 4.62 12.84
CA TYR A 13 19.87 5.73 12.13
C TYR A 13 19.13 6.08 10.83
N TYR A 14 18.75 5.07 10.04
CA TYR A 14 18.03 5.30 8.78
C TYR A 14 16.60 5.81 9.03
N PHE A 15 15.88 5.25 9.99
CA PHE A 15 14.54 5.73 10.37
C PHE A 15 14.59 7.20 10.78
N ASN A 16 15.45 7.56 11.72
CA ASN A 16 15.59 8.92 12.19
C ASN A 16 16.02 9.87 11.07
N LYS A 17 16.83 9.41 10.13
CA LYS A 17 17.25 10.19 8.97
C LYS A 17 16.08 10.46 8.02
N PHE A 18 15.34 9.43 7.61
CA PHE A 18 14.22 9.59 6.70
C PHE A 18 13.08 10.38 7.34
N TYR A 19 12.69 10.01 8.55
CA TYR A 19 11.69 10.76 9.29
C TYR A 19 12.13 12.22 9.56
N GLY A 20 13.38 12.44 9.86
CA GLY A 20 13.94 13.77 10.04
C GLY A 20 13.86 14.67 8.79
N TYR A 21 13.82 14.10 7.58
CA TYR A 21 13.55 14.88 6.37
C TYR A 21 12.08 15.30 6.29
N ILE A 22 11.15 14.39 6.60
CA ILE A 22 9.71 14.67 6.64
C ILE A 22 9.40 15.68 7.75
N ASP A 23 10.02 15.51 8.91
CA ASP A 23 9.83 16.44 10.03
C ASP A 23 10.35 17.86 9.74
N LYS A 24 11.43 17.96 8.98
CA LYS A 24 12.15 19.22 8.75
C LYS A 24 11.67 19.98 7.51
N TYR A 25 11.25 19.29 6.45
CA TYR A 25 10.99 19.90 5.15
C TYR A 25 9.55 19.65 4.71
N ASP A 26 8.75 20.70 4.59
CA ASP A 26 7.34 20.63 4.15
C ASP A 26 7.18 20.05 2.72
N SER A 27 8.23 20.03 1.92
CA SER A 27 8.25 19.41 0.60
C SER A 27 8.53 17.90 0.62
N CYS A 28 8.98 17.36 1.75
CA CYS A 28 9.22 15.94 1.93
C CYS A 28 8.01 15.33 2.62
N ILE A 29 7.05 14.82 1.85
CA ILE A 29 5.75 14.39 2.35
C ILE A 29 5.65 12.89 2.63
N GLY A 30 6.54 12.07 2.04
CA GLY A 30 6.39 10.62 2.16
C GLY A 30 7.51 9.82 1.51
N ILE A 31 7.22 8.55 1.26
CA ILE A 31 8.16 7.58 0.69
C ILE A 31 7.50 6.72 -0.40
N ASP A 32 8.33 6.13 -1.26
CA ASP A 32 7.92 5.10 -2.22
C ASP A 32 7.87 3.73 -1.53
N ILE A 33 6.69 3.13 -1.49
CA ILE A 33 6.42 1.86 -0.78
C ILE A 33 6.36 0.64 -1.68
N ASN A 34 6.26 0.85 -3.00
CA ASN A 34 6.26 -0.23 -3.99
C ASN A 34 6.80 0.30 -5.31
N SER A 35 7.98 -0.17 -5.69
CA SER A 35 8.67 0.25 -6.90
C SER A 35 9.37 -0.93 -7.57
N LYS A 36 9.57 -0.83 -8.88
CA LYS A 36 10.41 -1.76 -9.64
C LYS A 36 9.96 -3.23 -9.55
N GLY A 37 8.66 -3.46 -9.61
CA GLY A 37 8.10 -4.79 -9.41
C GLY A 37 8.23 -5.29 -7.97
N ASP A 38 8.30 -4.37 -7.01
CA ASP A 38 8.43 -4.61 -5.58
C ASP A 38 9.76 -5.27 -5.13
N GLY A 39 10.62 -5.63 -6.05
CA GLY A 39 11.84 -6.37 -5.72
C GLY A 39 12.76 -5.68 -4.73
N ARG A 40 12.86 -4.34 -4.78
CA ARG A 40 13.71 -3.54 -3.88
C ARG A 40 12.95 -2.91 -2.73
N THR A 41 11.64 -2.69 -2.90
CA THR A 41 10.78 -1.98 -1.94
C THR A 41 9.94 -2.91 -1.07
N ARG A 42 10.12 -4.22 -1.21
CA ARG A 42 9.34 -5.24 -0.48
C ARG A 42 9.26 -5.06 1.05
N TYR A 43 10.21 -4.34 1.62
CA TYR A 43 10.25 -4.04 3.05
C TYR A 43 9.95 -2.56 3.37
N ASP A 44 9.77 -1.70 2.36
CA ASP A 44 9.61 -0.27 2.56
C ASP A 44 8.23 0.07 3.15
N ARG A 45 7.24 -0.82 2.98
CA ARG A 45 5.97 -0.74 3.70
C ARG A 45 6.15 -0.82 5.21
N LYS A 46 7.08 -1.67 5.69
CA LYS A 46 7.43 -1.72 7.12
C LYS A 46 8.15 -0.44 7.58
N LEU A 47 9.02 0.13 6.74
CA LEU A 47 9.60 1.44 7.01
C LEU A 47 8.53 2.53 7.10
N TRP A 48 7.59 2.53 6.18
CA TRP A 48 6.46 3.45 6.20
C TRP A 48 5.64 3.31 7.48
N ASP A 49 5.31 2.09 7.90
CA ASP A 49 4.58 1.81 9.14
C ASP A 49 5.31 2.36 10.39
N VAL A 50 6.63 2.21 10.46
CA VAL A 50 7.44 2.81 11.53
C VAL A 50 7.35 4.32 11.51
N MET A 51 7.44 4.94 10.33
CA MET A 51 7.35 6.38 10.18
C MET A 51 5.95 6.91 10.50
N LEU A 52 4.89 6.16 10.18
CA LEU A 52 3.52 6.47 10.58
C LEU A 52 3.36 6.48 12.11
N GLY A 53 3.93 5.49 12.81
CA GLY A 53 3.93 5.47 14.27
C GLY A 53 4.62 6.71 14.87
N MET A 54 5.79 7.10 14.35
CA MET A 54 6.49 8.31 14.76
C MET A 54 5.70 9.60 14.43
N ALA A 55 5.03 9.62 13.29
CA ALA A 55 4.23 10.76 12.84
C ALA A 55 2.96 10.94 13.68
N ALA A 56 2.31 9.85 14.07
CA ALA A 56 1.12 9.89 14.92
C ALA A 56 1.39 10.61 16.26
N GLU A 57 2.57 10.39 16.86
CA GLU A 57 2.99 11.08 18.10
C GLU A 57 3.17 12.59 17.91
N SER A 58 3.51 13.05 16.70
CA SER A 58 3.79 14.46 16.38
C SER A 58 2.66 15.17 15.63
N GLY A 59 1.54 14.48 15.37
CA GLY A 59 0.41 15.02 14.61
C GLY A 59 0.74 15.29 13.13
N LYS A 60 1.72 14.57 12.58
CA LYS A 60 2.09 14.62 11.16
C LYS A 60 1.61 13.38 10.42
N THR A 61 1.62 13.46 9.10
CA THR A 61 1.35 12.34 8.21
C THR A 61 2.59 11.98 7.40
N VAL A 62 2.70 10.73 6.98
CA VAL A 62 3.72 10.24 6.07
C VAL A 62 3.02 9.59 4.89
N THR A 63 2.98 10.29 3.79
CA THR A 63 2.31 9.86 2.56
C THR A 63 3.07 8.73 1.88
N ALA A 64 2.35 7.77 1.33
CA ALA A 64 2.93 6.70 0.52
C ALA A 64 2.71 6.94 -0.97
N ILE A 65 3.67 6.58 -1.79
CA ILE A 65 3.52 6.48 -3.24
C ILE A 65 3.95 5.11 -3.74
N ALA A 66 3.50 4.72 -4.92
CA ALA A 66 4.05 3.60 -5.67
C ALA A 66 4.46 4.07 -7.06
N THR A 67 5.58 3.55 -7.55
CA THR A 67 6.13 3.89 -8.86
C THR A 67 6.59 2.66 -9.61
N SER A 68 6.70 2.74 -10.92
CA SER A 68 7.28 1.66 -11.72
C SER A 68 8.82 1.68 -11.74
N ASP A 69 9.44 2.83 -11.52
CA ASP A 69 10.88 3.08 -11.82
C ASP A 69 11.26 2.56 -13.22
N ALA A 70 10.35 2.73 -14.18
CA ALA A 70 10.46 2.13 -15.50
C ALA A 70 11.57 2.76 -16.33
N HIS A 71 12.55 1.93 -16.72
CA HIS A 71 13.62 2.27 -17.65
C HIS A 71 13.44 1.55 -18.99
N GLN A 72 12.47 0.65 -19.08
CA GLN A 72 12.11 -0.16 -20.23
C GLN A 72 10.58 -0.25 -20.31
N LEU A 73 10.03 -0.49 -21.49
CA LEU A 73 8.60 -0.51 -21.72
C LEU A 73 7.88 -1.61 -20.92
N ASP A 74 8.52 -2.76 -20.74
CA ASP A 74 8.02 -3.92 -19.98
C ASP A 74 7.92 -3.69 -18.46
N LYS A 75 8.30 -2.51 -17.97
CA LYS A 75 8.23 -2.15 -16.54
C LYS A 75 7.23 -1.05 -16.22
N ILE A 76 6.57 -0.48 -17.23
CA ILE A 76 5.70 0.69 -17.04
C ILE A 76 4.52 0.40 -16.12
N ASP A 77 3.98 -0.81 -16.17
CA ASP A 77 2.75 -1.17 -15.46
C ASP A 77 2.97 -1.83 -14.09
N THR A 78 4.19 -1.83 -13.57
CA THR A 78 4.50 -2.51 -12.29
C THR A 78 4.02 -1.75 -11.05
N GLY A 79 3.92 -0.44 -11.10
CA GLY A 79 3.45 0.39 -9.99
C GLY A 79 3.07 1.79 -10.45
N SER A 80 2.08 2.37 -9.80
CA SER A 80 1.60 3.75 -10.03
C SER A 80 0.87 4.29 -8.81
N THR A 81 0.63 5.59 -8.79
CA THR A 81 -0.13 6.27 -7.73
C THR A 81 -1.34 6.98 -8.33
N ILE A 82 -2.52 6.65 -7.83
CA ILE A 82 -3.76 7.37 -8.15
C ILE A 82 -3.77 8.64 -7.32
N ILE A 83 -4.02 9.80 -7.95
CA ILE A 83 -4.09 11.09 -7.27
C ILE A 83 -5.52 11.59 -7.34
N LEU A 84 -6.16 11.78 -6.18
CA LEU A 84 -7.56 12.20 -6.04
C LEU A 84 -7.67 13.72 -6.11
N ALA A 85 -7.32 14.30 -7.26
CA ALA A 85 -7.29 15.74 -7.46
C ALA A 85 -8.64 16.24 -8.01
N GLU A 86 -9.16 17.36 -7.47
CA GLU A 86 -10.40 17.97 -7.95
C GLU A 86 -10.36 18.36 -9.45
N LYS A 87 -9.15 18.67 -9.96
CA LYS A 87 -8.91 19.08 -11.34
C LYS A 87 -7.56 18.57 -11.82
N ASN A 88 -7.44 18.37 -13.12
CA ASN A 88 -6.17 18.04 -13.75
C ASN A 88 -5.33 19.29 -13.98
N ASP A 89 -4.89 19.93 -12.88
CA ASP A 89 -3.94 21.04 -12.88
C ASP A 89 -2.91 20.88 -11.75
N SER A 90 -1.79 21.57 -11.87
CA SER A 90 -0.67 21.44 -10.91
C SER A 90 -1.04 21.82 -9.48
N ALA A 91 -1.97 22.76 -9.29
CA ALA A 91 -2.36 23.20 -7.95
C ALA A 91 -3.21 22.14 -7.26
N SER A 92 -4.19 21.55 -7.97
CA SER A 92 -5.05 20.48 -7.47
C SER A 92 -4.26 19.20 -7.18
N VAL A 93 -3.35 18.81 -8.08
CA VAL A 93 -2.45 17.66 -7.88
C VAL A 93 -1.57 17.87 -6.66
N LYS A 94 -0.94 19.06 -6.52
CA LYS A 94 -0.13 19.37 -5.34
C LYS A 94 -0.95 19.35 -4.05
N SER A 95 -2.17 19.89 -4.07
CA SER A 95 -3.08 19.86 -2.91
C SER A 95 -3.40 18.44 -2.48
N ALA A 96 -3.76 17.57 -3.43
CA ALA A 96 -4.06 16.18 -3.16
C ALA A 96 -2.86 15.43 -2.55
N LEU A 97 -1.66 15.61 -3.13
CA LEU A 97 -0.44 15.03 -2.59
C LEU A 97 -0.14 15.46 -1.15
N LEU A 98 -0.30 16.77 -0.85
CA LEU A 98 -0.04 17.31 0.49
C LEU A 98 -1.07 16.87 1.54
N LYS A 99 -2.27 16.50 1.10
CA LYS A 99 -3.34 16.01 1.98
C LYS A 99 -3.35 14.48 2.12
N GLY A 100 -2.52 13.75 1.36
CA GLY A 100 -2.59 12.29 1.30
C GLY A 100 -3.84 11.78 0.56
N GLU A 101 -4.46 12.60 -0.30
CA GLU A 101 -5.59 12.21 -1.14
C GLU A 101 -5.08 11.40 -2.34
N ILE A 102 -4.44 10.26 -2.07
CA ILE A 102 -3.81 9.39 -3.06
C ILE A 102 -3.97 7.92 -2.69
N LEU A 103 -3.84 7.05 -3.70
CA LEU A 103 -3.88 5.61 -3.56
C LEU A 103 -2.73 4.99 -4.34
N PRO A 104 -1.65 4.55 -3.66
CA PRO A 104 -0.61 3.76 -4.30
C PRO A 104 -1.16 2.42 -4.77
N GLN A 105 -0.71 1.94 -5.92
CA GLN A 105 -1.10 0.62 -6.44
C GLN A 105 0.05 -0.09 -7.13
N SER A 106 0.00 -1.42 -7.13
CA SER A 106 0.99 -2.25 -7.79
C SER A 106 0.38 -3.52 -8.37
N THR A 107 0.90 -3.97 -9.52
CA THR A 107 0.63 -5.30 -10.08
C THR A 107 1.58 -6.36 -9.55
N CYS A 108 2.56 -5.99 -8.73
CA CYS A 108 3.59 -6.88 -8.23
C CYS A 108 3.72 -6.84 -6.71
N LEU A 109 3.91 -8.02 -6.09
CA LEU A 109 4.19 -8.20 -4.67
C LEU A 109 5.32 -9.22 -4.50
N SER A 110 6.33 -8.91 -3.71
CA SER A 110 7.48 -9.78 -3.47
C SER A 110 7.84 -9.95 -1.99
N ASN A 111 7.03 -9.42 -1.07
CA ASN A 111 7.21 -9.64 0.36
C ASN A 111 6.63 -11.01 0.74
N ARG A 112 7.48 -11.90 1.24
CA ARG A 112 7.11 -13.27 1.61
C ARG A 112 5.98 -13.33 2.62
N ASN A 113 5.99 -12.46 3.64
CA ASN A 113 4.99 -12.48 4.70
C ASN A 113 3.64 -11.97 4.19
N GLU A 114 3.63 -10.95 3.33
CA GLU A 114 2.41 -10.46 2.68
C GLU A 114 1.80 -11.53 1.79
N LEU A 115 2.61 -12.21 0.96
CA LEU A 115 2.15 -13.33 0.13
C LEU A 115 1.55 -14.46 0.98
N ALA A 116 2.19 -14.82 2.10
CA ALA A 116 1.67 -15.84 3.00
C ALA A 116 0.33 -15.43 3.65
N GLN A 117 0.19 -14.19 4.06
CA GLN A 117 -1.05 -13.65 4.63
C GLN A 117 -2.18 -13.55 3.60
N ILE A 118 -1.85 -13.19 2.35
CA ILE A 118 -2.82 -13.21 1.24
C ILE A 118 -3.27 -14.65 0.96
N ALA A 119 -2.35 -15.61 0.88
CA ALA A 119 -2.70 -17.02 0.69
C ALA A 119 -3.62 -17.52 1.81
N GLU A 120 -3.33 -17.21 3.07
CA GLU A 120 -4.18 -17.56 4.20
C GLU A 120 -5.58 -16.97 4.11
N GLY A 121 -5.69 -15.68 3.75
CA GLY A 121 -6.98 -15.02 3.52
C GLY A 121 -7.76 -15.66 2.38
N LEU A 122 -7.13 -15.89 1.24
CA LEU A 122 -7.77 -16.56 0.09
C LEU A 122 -8.27 -17.95 0.47
N LYS A 123 -7.46 -18.74 1.18
CA LYS A 123 -7.87 -20.07 1.65
C LYS A 123 -9.05 -20.00 2.60
N THR A 124 -9.04 -19.05 3.52
CA THR A 124 -10.06 -18.89 4.55
C THR A 124 -11.42 -18.55 3.95
N PHE A 125 -11.46 -17.61 3.00
CA PHE A 125 -12.71 -17.06 2.46
C PHE A 125 -13.17 -17.75 1.17
N TYR A 126 -12.23 -18.22 0.35
CA TYR A 126 -12.54 -18.75 -0.99
C TYR A 126 -12.11 -20.22 -1.18
N GLY A 127 -11.39 -20.78 -0.20
CA GLY A 127 -10.85 -22.14 -0.30
C GLY A 127 -9.59 -22.23 -1.17
N GLU A 128 -9.24 -23.45 -1.58
CA GLU A 128 -8.04 -23.73 -2.37
C GLU A 128 -8.29 -23.47 -3.87
N THR A 129 -8.46 -22.19 -4.23
CA THR A 129 -8.61 -21.72 -5.60
C THR A 129 -7.30 -21.79 -6.38
N GLU A 130 -7.34 -21.54 -7.71
CA GLU A 130 -6.13 -21.45 -8.52
C GLU A 130 -5.22 -20.31 -8.06
N LEU A 131 -5.78 -19.13 -7.76
CA LEU A 131 -5.04 -17.99 -7.23
C LEU A 131 -4.40 -18.30 -5.86
N TYR A 132 -5.14 -18.96 -4.96
CA TYR A 132 -4.55 -19.44 -3.71
C TYR A 132 -3.33 -20.33 -3.97
N ASN A 133 -3.47 -21.34 -4.83
CA ASN A 133 -2.40 -22.28 -5.14
C ASN A 133 -1.19 -21.56 -5.77
N GLN A 134 -1.43 -20.61 -6.66
CA GLN A 134 -0.38 -19.79 -7.26
C GLN A 134 0.41 -19.05 -6.17
N ILE A 135 -0.25 -18.32 -5.28
CA ILE A 135 0.41 -17.51 -4.25
C ILE A 135 1.08 -18.40 -3.19
N ALA A 136 0.43 -19.49 -2.78
CA ALA A 136 1.02 -20.44 -1.85
C ALA A 136 2.30 -21.09 -2.40
N ASN A 137 2.33 -21.42 -3.70
CA ASN A 137 3.52 -21.94 -4.35
C ASN A 137 4.64 -20.89 -4.43
N LEU A 138 4.34 -19.61 -4.58
CA LEU A 138 5.33 -18.54 -4.51
C LEU A 138 5.97 -18.45 -3.12
N VAL A 139 5.20 -18.63 -2.05
CA VAL A 139 5.75 -18.67 -0.68
C VAL A 139 6.73 -19.82 -0.53
N VAL A 140 6.37 -21.02 -1.02
CA VAL A 140 7.26 -22.20 -0.98
C VAL A 140 8.53 -21.97 -1.81
N ALA A 141 8.39 -21.39 -3.01
CA ALA A 141 9.52 -21.08 -3.87
C ALA A 141 10.45 -20.03 -3.24
N TYR A 142 9.88 -19.03 -2.58
CA TYR A 142 10.64 -18.00 -1.84
C TYR A 142 11.49 -18.64 -0.74
N ASP A 143 10.88 -19.50 0.08
CA ASP A 143 11.57 -20.17 1.17
C ASP A 143 12.70 -21.06 0.66
N ALA A 144 12.48 -21.78 -0.44
CA ALA A 144 13.50 -22.62 -1.08
C ALA A 144 14.69 -21.81 -1.62
N GLU A 145 14.42 -20.71 -2.33
CA GLU A 145 15.49 -19.82 -2.86
C GLU A 145 16.27 -19.17 -1.70
N ARG A 146 15.58 -18.75 -0.63
CA ARG A 146 16.24 -18.18 0.55
C ARG A 146 17.16 -19.19 1.22
N GLU A 147 16.72 -20.42 1.38
CA GLU A 147 17.53 -21.50 1.96
C GLU A 147 18.78 -21.81 1.11
N GLU A 148 18.67 -21.78 -0.23
CA GLU A 148 19.83 -21.93 -1.13
C GLU A 148 20.84 -20.79 -0.99
N LYS A 149 20.34 -19.55 -0.95
CA LYS A 149 21.17 -18.36 -0.75
C LYS A 149 21.90 -18.40 0.59
N ASP A 150 21.23 -18.76 1.66
CA ASP A 150 21.82 -18.88 3.00
C ASP A 150 22.91 -19.95 3.05
N LYS A 151 22.69 -21.11 2.41
CA LYS A 151 23.70 -22.18 2.31
C LYS A 151 24.93 -21.75 1.52
N SER A 152 24.76 -20.91 0.51
CA SER A 152 25.87 -20.39 -0.33
C SER A 152 26.55 -19.17 0.25
N GLY A 153 26.01 -18.57 1.33
CA GLY A 153 26.46 -17.30 1.87
C GLY A 153 26.12 -16.10 0.99
N ASP A 154 25.12 -16.25 0.10
CA ASP A 154 24.62 -15.17 -0.74
C ASP A 154 23.56 -14.37 0.05
N ASP A 155 23.86 -13.11 0.38
CA ASP A 155 22.97 -12.16 1.03
C ASP A 155 22.03 -11.42 0.06
N GLY A 156 22.08 -11.79 -1.24
CA GLY A 156 21.24 -11.19 -2.28
C GLY A 156 19.74 -11.42 -2.06
N GLN A 157 18.96 -10.55 -2.66
CA GLN A 157 17.49 -10.62 -2.58
C GLN A 157 16.97 -11.88 -3.29
N VAL A 158 15.88 -12.45 -2.75
CA VAL A 158 15.11 -13.51 -3.42
C VAL A 158 14.36 -12.92 -4.61
N GLY A 159 14.38 -13.64 -5.75
CA GLY A 159 13.77 -13.18 -7.00
C GLY A 159 12.29 -13.48 -7.15
N VAL A 160 11.69 -14.22 -6.20
CA VAL A 160 10.30 -14.64 -6.28
C VAL A 160 9.34 -13.48 -6.00
N SER A 161 8.34 -13.34 -6.85
CA SER A 161 7.28 -12.34 -6.71
C SER A 161 5.97 -12.80 -7.35
N TYR A 162 4.84 -12.37 -6.79
CA TYR A 162 3.57 -12.36 -7.51
C TYR A 162 3.59 -11.25 -8.55
N THR A 163 3.11 -11.53 -9.73
CA THR A 163 2.89 -10.51 -10.77
C THR A 163 1.59 -10.78 -11.50
N ALA A 164 0.78 -9.74 -11.66
CA ALA A 164 -0.42 -9.74 -12.48
C ALA A 164 -0.14 -9.25 -13.91
N LEU A 165 1.12 -9.14 -14.31
CA LEU A 165 1.52 -8.77 -15.66
C LEU A 165 1.45 -9.98 -16.61
N ASP A 166 1.35 -9.72 -17.91
CA ASP A 166 1.48 -10.76 -18.93
C ASP A 166 2.88 -11.41 -18.94
N ASP A 167 3.04 -12.47 -19.73
CA ASP A 167 4.31 -13.22 -19.82
C ASP A 167 5.49 -12.35 -20.30
N GLU A 168 5.19 -11.24 -20.97
CA GLU A 168 6.20 -10.26 -21.42
C GLU A 168 6.47 -9.18 -20.37
N GLY A 169 5.68 -9.14 -19.28
CA GLY A 169 5.79 -8.18 -18.19
C GLY A 169 5.19 -6.80 -18.50
N PHE A 170 4.27 -6.72 -19.44
CA PHE A 170 3.79 -5.46 -20.00
C PHE A 170 2.50 -4.93 -19.40
N LEU A 171 1.47 -5.77 -19.42
CA LEU A 171 0.10 -5.37 -19.08
C LEU A 171 -0.45 -6.25 -17.96
N ALA A 172 -1.31 -5.67 -17.14
CA ALA A 172 -2.04 -6.47 -16.16
C ALA A 172 -2.92 -7.51 -16.87
N THR A 173 -2.77 -8.77 -16.48
CA THR A 173 -3.54 -9.91 -17.02
C THR A 173 -4.96 -9.97 -16.44
N ALA A 174 -5.16 -9.30 -15.29
CA ALA A 174 -6.44 -9.15 -14.64
C ALA A 174 -6.70 -7.67 -14.32
N THR A 175 -7.98 -7.31 -14.16
CA THR A 175 -8.35 -5.94 -13.76
C THR A 175 -7.87 -5.67 -12.35
N ARG A 176 -7.23 -4.53 -12.15
CA ARG A 176 -6.75 -4.09 -10.84
C ARG A 176 -7.91 -3.89 -9.86
N PRO A 177 -7.69 -4.12 -8.56
CA PRO A 177 -8.61 -3.63 -7.56
C PRO A 177 -8.81 -2.13 -7.71
N GLU A 178 -10.03 -1.67 -7.56
CA GLU A 178 -10.39 -0.26 -7.63
C GLU A 178 -11.20 0.11 -6.39
N ILE A 179 -10.74 1.08 -5.62
CA ILE A 179 -11.48 1.63 -4.49
C ILE A 179 -12.44 2.68 -5.03
N LYS A 180 -13.73 2.50 -4.85
CA LYS A 180 -14.80 3.41 -5.29
C LYS A 180 -15.10 4.47 -4.24
N SER A 181 -15.12 4.08 -2.97
CA SER A 181 -15.28 5.01 -1.86
C SER A 181 -14.65 4.48 -0.57
N ILE A 182 -14.28 5.39 0.29
CA ILE A 182 -13.88 5.12 1.66
C ILE A 182 -14.78 5.96 2.56
N ILE A 183 -15.46 5.31 3.49
CA ILE A 183 -16.32 5.97 4.47
C ILE A 183 -15.73 5.72 5.85
N VAL A 184 -15.39 6.79 6.55
CA VAL A 184 -14.98 6.75 7.95
C VAL A 184 -16.14 7.28 8.78
N ASP A 185 -16.69 6.43 9.64
CA ASP A 185 -17.74 6.81 10.58
C ASP A 185 -17.13 6.90 11.98
N GLU A 186 -16.87 8.14 12.41
CA GLU A 186 -16.24 8.42 13.71
C GLU A 186 -17.21 8.16 14.88
N ALA A 187 -18.53 8.13 14.65
CA ALA A 187 -19.50 7.88 15.71
C ALA A 187 -19.61 6.39 16.03
N GLU A 188 -19.42 5.54 15.02
CA GLU A 188 -19.49 4.09 15.17
C GLU A 188 -18.10 3.45 15.20
N ASP A 189 -17.02 4.23 15.07
CA ASP A 189 -15.62 3.78 14.97
C ASP A 189 -15.43 2.75 13.86
N THR A 190 -15.97 3.02 12.66
CA THR A 190 -15.90 2.09 11.54
C THR A 190 -15.27 2.68 10.29
N ILE A 191 -14.65 1.83 9.48
CA ILE A 191 -14.13 2.15 8.15
C ILE A 191 -14.78 1.20 7.14
N THR A 192 -15.43 1.76 6.13
CA THR A 192 -15.97 0.98 5.01
C THR A 192 -15.21 1.30 3.74
N ILE A 193 -14.73 0.28 3.03
CA ILE A 193 -14.08 0.41 1.73
C ILE A 193 -14.99 -0.28 0.71
N ASP A 194 -15.61 0.50 -0.17
CA ASP A 194 -16.30 -0.01 -1.35
C ASP A 194 -15.28 -0.17 -2.48
N SER A 195 -15.19 -1.36 -3.06
CA SER A 195 -14.20 -1.69 -4.08
C SER A 195 -14.72 -2.65 -5.13
N GLU A 196 -14.14 -2.57 -6.32
CA GLU A 196 -14.37 -3.51 -7.43
C GLU A 196 -13.10 -4.30 -7.74
N ASN A 197 -13.27 -5.50 -8.32
CA ASN A 197 -12.16 -6.40 -8.69
C ASN A 197 -11.23 -6.75 -7.52
N ALA A 198 -11.69 -6.60 -6.31
CA ALA A 198 -11.00 -6.91 -5.06
C ALA A 198 -11.52 -8.22 -4.46
N LEU A 199 -10.66 -8.93 -3.75
CA LEU A 199 -10.99 -10.16 -3.05
C LEU A 199 -10.83 -10.00 -1.54
N LEU A 200 -9.74 -9.39 -1.11
CA LEU A 200 -9.38 -9.26 0.31
C LEU A 200 -9.03 -7.81 0.64
N VAL A 201 -9.36 -7.41 1.86
CA VAL A 201 -8.80 -6.24 2.52
C VAL A 201 -7.96 -6.70 3.70
N ARG A 202 -6.69 -6.31 3.71
CA ARG A 202 -5.75 -6.54 4.80
C ARG A 202 -5.63 -5.26 5.61
N TRP A 203 -5.93 -5.34 6.90
CA TRP A 203 -5.91 -4.21 7.83
C TRP A 203 -4.61 -4.24 8.64
N ILE A 204 -3.86 -3.14 8.60
CA ILE A 204 -2.53 -3.03 9.17
C ILE A 204 -2.51 -1.92 10.22
N SER A 205 -1.91 -2.21 11.37
CA SER A 205 -1.56 -1.22 12.39
C SER A 205 -0.21 -1.58 12.99
N ASP A 206 0.63 -0.60 13.29
CA ASP A 206 1.97 -0.79 13.87
C ASP A 206 2.83 -1.81 13.07
N GLY A 207 2.69 -1.79 11.73
CA GLY A 207 3.39 -2.71 10.83
C GLY A 207 2.98 -4.18 10.96
N LYS A 208 1.83 -4.46 11.59
CA LYS A 208 1.31 -5.80 11.80
C LYS A 208 -0.06 -5.96 11.13
N LEU A 209 -0.31 -7.11 10.56
CA LEU A 209 -1.64 -7.50 10.13
C LEU A 209 -2.52 -7.69 11.38
N ILE A 210 -3.56 -6.89 11.51
CA ILE A 210 -4.53 -6.99 12.61
C ILE A 210 -5.78 -7.77 12.19
N ALA A 211 -6.17 -7.69 10.91
CA ALA A 211 -7.28 -8.45 10.34
C ALA A 211 -7.12 -8.66 8.84
N THR A 212 -7.82 -9.66 8.32
CA THR A 212 -8.12 -9.82 6.90
C THR A 212 -9.63 -10.02 6.77
N THR A 213 -10.26 -9.25 5.89
CA THR A 213 -11.69 -9.34 5.56
C THR A 213 -11.88 -9.63 4.08
N MET A 214 -13.07 -10.08 3.69
CA MET A 214 -13.45 -10.07 2.28
C MET A 214 -13.63 -8.62 1.81
N ALA A 215 -13.41 -8.38 0.53
CA ALA A 215 -13.54 -7.04 -0.04
C ALA A 215 -14.99 -6.54 -0.15
N ASP A 216 -15.95 -7.45 -0.08
CA ASP A 216 -17.38 -7.16 -0.07
C ASP A 216 -17.98 -7.11 1.36
N ASP A 217 -17.17 -7.27 2.38
CA ASP A 217 -17.59 -7.05 3.76
C ASP A 217 -17.98 -5.58 3.97
N THR A 218 -18.94 -5.36 4.86
CA THR A 218 -19.49 -4.03 5.10
C THR A 218 -18.48 -3.14 5.83
N ALA A 219 -18.63 -2.88 7.10
CA ALA A 219 -17.76 -1.97 7.84
C ALA A 219 -16.74 -2.73 8.69
N PHE A 220 -15.49 -2.27 8.67
CA PHE A 220 -14.45 -2.71 9.59
C PHE A 220 -14.60 -1.93 10.92
N ASP A 221 -15.00 -2.64 11.97
CA ASP A 221 -15.25 -2.06 13.29
C ASP A 221 -13.93 -2.04 14.09
N LEU A 222 -13.41 -0.83 14.33
CA LEU A 222 -12.16 -0.58 15.04
C LEU A 222 -12.22 -1.01 16.51
N ASN A 223 -13.41 -0.98 17.13
CA ASN A 223 -13.59 -1.36 18.52
C ASN A 223 -13.22 -2.83 18.78
N ASN A 224 -13.40 -3.69 17.78
CA ASN A 224 -13.02 -5.11 17.86
C ASN A 224 -11.50 -5.33 17.90
N TYR A 225 -10.70 -4.31 17.62
CA TYR A 225 -9.24 -4.38 17.52
C TYR A 225 -8.53 -3.30 18.35
N SER A 226 -9.25 -2.66 19.26
CA SER A 226 -8.74 -1.53 20.07
C SER A 226 -7.51 -1.87 20.93
N ASP A 227 -7.31 -3.15 21.26
CA ASP A 227 -6.17 -3.65 22.03
C ASP A 227 -4.90 -3.84 21.18
N VAL A 228 -5.02 -3.86 19.85
CA VAL A 228 -3.89 -4.06 18.91
C VAL A 228 -3.66 -2.89 17.97
N ILE A 229 -4.59 -1.95 17.89
CA ILE A 229 -4.43 -0.72 17.11
C ILE A 229 -3.54 0.26 17.88
N ASN A 230 -2.56 0.83 17.19
CA ASN A 230 -1.64 1.80 17.76
C ASN A 230 -1.49 3.04 16.86
N GLY A 231 -2.28 4.07 17.17
CA GLY A 231 -2.20 5.41 16.55
C GLY A 231 -2.74 5.53 15.13
N TYR A 232 -2.76 4.44 14.34
CA TYR A 232 -3.29 4.44 12.97
C TYR A 232 -3.78 3.06 12.54
N VAL A 233 -4.60 3.05 11.51
CA VAL A 233 -4.95 1.86 10.71
C VAL A 233 -4.76 2.22 9.24
N ARG A 234 -4.33 1.29 8.41
CA ARG A 234 -4.33 1.39 6.95
C ARG A 234 -4.81 0.09 6.32
N ALA A 235 -5.24 0.16 5.08
CA ALA A 235 -5.73 -1.00 4.36
C ALA A 235 -4.91 -1.29 3.10
N GLU A 236 -4.84 -2.58 2.75
CA GLU A 236 -4.29 -3.09 1.50
C GLU A 236 -5.36 -3.94 0.82
N VAL A 237 -5.90 -3.42 -0.27
CA VAL A 237 -6.98 -4.04 -1.04
C VAL A 237 -6.37 -4.90 -2.14
N PHE A 238 -6.49 -6.21 -2.01
CA PHE A 238 -5.90 -7.19 -2.93
C PHE A 238 -6.93 -7.82 -3.85
N GLY A 239 -6.57 -7.99 -5.11
CA GLY A 239 -7.29 -8.76 -6.13
C GLY A 239 -6.33 -9.43 -7.12
N GLU A 240 -6.86 -10.14 -8.10
CA GLU A 240 -6.03 -10.82 -9.12
C GLU A 240 -5.14 -9.84 -9.91
N GLY A 241 -5.58 -8.59 -10.10
CA GLY A 241 -4.83 -7.54 -10.80
C GLY A 241 -3.77 -6.84 -9.96
N GLY A 242 -3.55 -7.26 -8.69
CA GLY A 242 -2.56 -6.65 -7.81
C GLY A 242 -3.13 -6.11 -6.50
N VAL A 243 -2.58 -5.00 -6.03
CA VAL A 243 -2.92 -4.39 -4.74
C VAL A 243 -3.06 -2.88 -4.86
N VAL A 244 -4.01 -2.32 -4.10
CA VAL A 244 -4.15 -0.87 -3.85
C VAL A 244 -3.98 -0.64 -2.35
N TYR A 245 -3.19 0.36 -1.99
CA TYR A 245 -2.93 0.76 -0.61
C TYR A 245 -3.74 2.01 -0.28
N THR A 246 -4.31 2.09 0.92
CA THR A 246 -4.84 3.35 1.43
C THR A 246 -3.75 4.13 2.16
N GLU A 247 -3.88 5.44 2.24
CA GLU A 247 -3.18 6.20 3.27
C GLU A 247 -3.64 5.75 4.67
N ALA A 248 -2.90 6.15 5.69
CA ALA A 248 -3.21 5.79 7.06
C ALA A 248 -4.39 6.62 7.61
N PHE A 249 -5.35 5.95 8.21
CA PHE A 249 -6.40 6.56 9.03
C PHE A 249 -5.83 6.78 10.42
N THR A 250 -5.56 8.03 10.79
CA THR A 250 -5.00 8.38 12.09
C THR A 250 -6.10 8.41 13.15
N LEU A 251 -5.88 7.73 14.26
CA LEU A 251 -6.82 7.70 15.37
C LEU A 251 -6.43 8.76 16.40
N ASN A 252 -7.28 9.74 16.61
CA ASN A 252 -7.07 10.78 17.61
C ASN A 252 -7.63 10.32 18.95
N ALA A 253 -6.76 10.11 19.93
CA ALA A 253 -7.12 9.68 21.29
C ALA A 253 -7.94 10.72 22.09
N ASP A 254 -8.10 11.96 21.61
CA ASP A 254 -8.63 13.11 22.38
C ASP A 254 -9.81 13.84 21.72
N GLN A 255 -10.49 13.26 20.74
CA GLN A 255 -11.69 13.88 20.18
C GLN A 255 -12.97 13.23 20.74
N THR A 256 -13.28 13.53 21.99
CA THR A 256 -14.68 13.51 22.46
C THR A 256 -15.40 14.73 21.87
N THR A 257 -15.62 14.77 20.57
CA THR A 257 -16.48 15.76 19.94
C THR A 257 -17.73 15.07 19.40
N ASP A 258 -18.81 15.46 20.01
CA ASP A 258 -20.22 15.16 19.76
C ASP A 258 -20.67 15.75 18.38
N SER A 259 -20.12 15.23 17.30
CA SER A 259 -20.62 15.48 15.95
C SER A 259 -20.18 14.33 15.03
N GLY A 260 -21.12 13.43 14.78
CA GLY A 260 -20.91 12.35 13.81
C GLY A 260 -20.71 12.92 12.41
N ASP A 261 -19.48 13.27 12.08
CA ASP A 261 -19.09 13.61 10.72
C ASP A 261 -18.71 12.34 9.98
N VAL A 262 -19.54 11.97 9.00
CA VAL A 262 -19.23 10.94 8.03
C VAL A 262 -18.46 11.60 6.89
N SER A 263 -17.16 11.32 6.77
CA SER A 263 -16.41 11.75 5.60
C SER A 263 -16.51 10.69 4.50
N ILE A 264 -17.08 11.09 3.36
CA ILE A 264 -17.22 10.24 2.19
C ILE A 264 -16.20 10.70 1.14
N ILE A 265 -15.27 9.84 0.80
CA ILE A 265 -14.40 10.02 -0.37
C ILE A 265 -15.02 9.21 -1.51
N ASP A 266 -15.80 9.88 -2.37
CA ASP A 266 -16.39 9.25 -3.55
C ASP A 266 -15.39 9.32 -4.72
N LEU A 267 -14.93 8.14 -5.15
CA LEU A 267 -13.92 7.99 -6.19
C LEU A 267 -14.51 7.78 -7.60
N GLY A 268 -15.85 7.83 -7.74
CA GLY A 268 -16.55 7.55 -8.99
C GLY A 268 -16.16 8.40 -10.21
N PHE A 269 -15.38 9.48 -10.01
CA PHE A 269 -14.85 10.32 -11.10
C PHE A 269 -13.49 9.84 -11.62
N MET A 270 -12.88 8.85 -10.99
CA MET A 270 -11.49 8.44 -11.24
C MET A 270 -11.25 7.66 -12.52
N ASP A 271 -12.25 6.92 -13.02
CA ASP A 271 -12.15 6.16 -14.28
C ASP A 271 -11.67 7.03 -15.45
N PHE A 272 -12.06 8.29 -15.47
CA PHE A 272 -11.69 9.22 -16.54
C PHE A 272 -10.24 9.71 -16.42
N LEU A 273 -9.79 10.00 -15.21
CA LEU A 273 -8.42 10.50 -14.98
C LEU A 273 -7.38 9.39 -15.22
N PHE A 274 -7.69 8.17 -14.78
CA PHE A 274 -6.84 7.00 -14.93
C PHE A 274 -6.60 6.64 -16.39
N ALA A 275 -7.65 6.65 -17.20
CA ALA A 275 -7.56 6.40 -18.64
C ALA A 275 -6.68 7.44 -19.38
N MET A 276 -6.59 8.67 -18.87
CA MET A 276 -5.76 9.73 -19.46
C MET A 276 -4.28 9.62 -19.03
N VAL A 277 -4.01 9.22 -17.80
CA VAL A 277 -2.63 9.09 -17.28
C VAL A 277 -1.97 7.82 -17.83
N ASP A 278 -2.69 6.71 -17.90
CA ASP A 278 -2.19 5.44 -18.44
C ASP A 278 -1.88 5.54 -19.95
N ARG A 279 -2.70 6.27 -20.71
CA ARG A 279 -2.48 6.46 -22.15
C ARG A 279 -1.42 7.49 -22.52
N SER A 280 -1.04 8.38 -21.63
CA SER A 280 -0.12 9.48 -21.94
C SER A 280 1.35 9.21 -21.64
N GLY A 281 1.69 8.07 -20.99
CA GLY A 281 3.05 7.50 -20.81
C GLY A 281 4.18 8.47 -20.43
N GLY A 282 3.86 9.69 -20.04
CA GLY A 282 4.88 10.71 -19.81
C GLY A 282 4.45 11.92 -19.00
N LEU A 283 3.18 11.98 -18.58
CA LEU A 283 2.68 13.16 -17.88
C LEU A 283 3.12 13.17 -16.40
N ILE A 284 3.12 12.02 -15.74
CA ILE A 284 3.51 11.92 -14.32
C ILE A 284 5.01 12.25 -14.14
N GLY A 285 5.89 11.72 -14.99
CA GLY A 285 7.31 12.03 -14.92
C GLY A 285 7.64 13.51 -15.14
N ARG A 286 6.78 14.24 -15.88
CA ARG A 286 6.91 15.68 -16.08
C ARG A 286 6.32 16.52 -14.96
N ILE A 287 5.25 16.04 -14.31
CA ILE A 287 4.61 16.74 -13.20
C ILE A 287 5.47 16.65 -11.94
N ILE A 288 6.00 15.47 -11.64
CA ILE A 288 6.86 15.27 -10.46
C ILE A 288 8.24 15.93 -10.65
N GLY A 289 8.76 16.00 -11.84
CA GLY A 289 10.06 16.63 -12.15
C GLY A 289 10.06 18.16 -12.16
N ASN A 290 8.88 18.82 -12.03
CA ASN A 290 8.74 20.28 -12.02
C ASN A 290 8.13 20.84 -10.72
N ILE A 291 7.92 19.98 -9.69
CA ILE A 291 7.56 20.38 -8.34
C ILE A 291 8.81 20.35 -7.47
#